data_a71a90834f9010d4c257a1cba7036178
#
_entry.id   a71a90834f9010d4c257a1cba7036178
#
_cell.length_a   1.000
_cell.length_b   1.000
_cell.length_c   1.000
_cell.angle_alpha   90.00
_cell.angle_beta   90.00
_cell.angle_gamma   90.00
#
_symmetry.space_group_name_H-M   'P 1'
#
loop_
_entity.id
_entity.type
_entity.pdbx_description
1 polymer ?
#
loop_
_entity_poly.entity_id
_entity_poly.type
_entity_poly.pdbx_seq_one_letter_code
_entity_poly.pdbx_strand_id
1 'polypeptide(L)'
;MGDIIYIPKGKAREYSPYSLNIYNGCDHNCKYCYVKTMPYYKKVSNEEIKPKKNILEKLEKQLKKQEINEQVLLCFVGDPYCKTDTEYKLTRDILKILLRYDIPTAILSKGGERILRDLDLFKKFNKIKIGATLTLLDEEESLYYEPGAVLPRERIKVLGILHDEGIKTWVSFEPVIKPLTTYQLLELSYPFIDQYKVGKMNHYQLPYQIDWRDFGNTITKRLIELKKDFYIKKDLYKYMSLKLDDNYIDQDYLTLRKPRVKIIPEETKVLQPTLF
;
A
#
# COMPACT_ATOMS: atom_id res chain seq x y z
N MET A 1 25.53 13.39 2.80
CA MET A 1 24.11 13.83 2.69
C MET A 1 23.35 12.61 2.21
N GLY A 2 22.35 12.11 2.96
CA GLY A 2 21.67 10.87 2.59
C GLY A 2 20.79 11.04 1.35
N ASP A 3 20.61 9.94 0.61
CA ASP A 3 19.78 9.89 -0.60
C ASP A 3 18.31 10.14 -0.27
N ILE A 4 17.61 10.84 -1.16
CA ILE A 4 16.17 11.13 -1.04
C ILE A 4 15.35 9.89 -1.45
N ILE A 5 15.69 9.29 -2.59
CA ILE A 5 15.21 7.96 -2.97
C ILE A 5 16.13 6.95 -2.31
N TYR A 6 15.56 6.08 -1.49
CA TYR A 6 16.30 5.11 -0.69
C TYR A 6 15.70 3.70 -0.79
N ILE A 7 16.50 2.70 -0.44
CA ILE A 7 16.05 1.30 -0.38
C ILE A 7 15.39 1.06 1.00
N PRO A 8 14.07 0.80 1.05
CA PRO A 8 13.39 0.50 2.30
C PRO A 8 13.85 -0.86 2.86
N LYS A 9 13.79 -1.00 4.20
CA LYS A 9 14.19 -2.23 4.91
C LYS A 9 12.99 -2.95 5.51
N GLY A 10 13.16 -4.24 5.79
CA GLY A 10 12.15 -5.07 6.46
C GLY A 10 10.83 -5.15 5.68
N LYS A 11 9.70 -5.05 6.38
CA LYS A 11 8.35 -5.17 5.80
C LYS A 11 8.02 -4.10 4.75
N ALA A 12 8.66 -2.95 4.80
CA ALA A 12 8.48 -1.90 3.81
C ALA A 12 9.05 -2.33 2.43
N ARG A 13 10.09 -3.16 2.41
CA ARG A 13 10.65 -3.72 1.18
C ARG A 13 9.62 -4.54 0.38
N GLU A 14 8.62 -5.09 1.04
CA GLU A 14 7.53 -5.83 0.41
C GLU A 14 6.57 -4.93 -0.39
N TYR A 15 6.67 -3.62 -0.29
CA TYR A 15 5.87 -2.67 -1.06
C TYR A 15 6.58 -2.14 -2.29
N SER A 16 7.89 -1.91 -2.19
CA SER A 16 8.66 -1.28 -3.26
C SER A 16 10.16 -1.48 -3.09
N PRO A 17 10.93 -1.61 -4.19
CA PRO A 17 12.38 -1.63 -4.17
C PRO A 17 12.96 -0.29 -3.68
N TYR A 18 12.35 0.81 -4.06
CA TYR A 18 12.73 2.15 -3.63
C TYR A 18 11.57 2.90 -3.00
N SER A 19 11.88 3.91 -2.21
CA SER A 19 10.89 4.81 -1.63
C SER A 19 11.43 6.22 -1.46
N LEU A 20 10.51 7.17 -1.38
CA LEU A 20 10.76 8.57 -1.12
C LEU A 20 9.75 9.06 -0.09
N ASN A 21 10.20 9.73 0.98
CA ASN A 21 9.33 10.38 1.96
C ASN A 21 9.43 11.90 1.81
N ILE A 22 8.30 12.55 1.62
CA ILE A 22 8.19 13.97 1.31
C ILE A 22 8.26 14.82 2.58
N TYR A 23 7.47 14.44 3.57
CA TYR A 23 7.30 15.15 4.83
C TYR A 23 8.01 14.46 5.99
N ASN A 24 8.19 15.17 7.10
CA ASN A 24 8.76 14.62 8.34
C ASN A 24 7.74 13.81 9.16
N GLY A 25 6.45 13.84 8.80
CA GLY A 25 5.36 13.17 9.50
C GLY A 25 4.11 13.04 8.64
N CYS A 26 2.96 12.79 9.30
CA CYS A 26 1.66 12.62 8.66
C CYS A 26 0.55 13.10 9.60
N ASP A 27 -0.37 13.90 9.09
CA ASP A 27 -1.51 14.45 9.83
C ASP A 27 -2.73 13.50 9.90
N HIS A 28 -2.67 12.33 9.28
CA HIS A 28 -3.73 11.33 9.41
C HIS A 28 -3.85 10.76 10.82
N ASN A 29 -2.79 10.80 11.60
CA ASN A 29 -2.74 10.39 13.02
C ASN A 29 -3.35 9.02 13.32
N CYS A 30 -3.24 8.06 12.41
CA CYS A 30 -3.79 6.71 12.57
C CYS A 30 -3.31 6.06 13.87
N LYS A 31 -4.24 5.44 14.65
CA LYS A 31 -3.90 4.82 15.94
C LYS A 31 -2.93 3.65 15.81
N TYR A 32 -3.05 2.88 14.75
CA TYR A 32 -2.21 1.71 14.48
C TYR A 32 -0.92 2.04 13.71
N CYS A 33 -0.59 3.32 13.49
CA CYS A 33 0.55 3.72 12.67
C CYS A 33 1.88 3.26 13.29
N TYR A 34 2.59 2.41 12.57
CA TYR A 34 3.89 1.89 13.02
C TYR A 34 4.96 2.97 13.15
N VAL A 35 4.82 4.09 12.44
CA VAL A 35 5.77 5.22 12.52
C VAL A 35 5.87 5.74 13.95
N LYS A 36 4.79 5.68 14.72
CA LYS A 36 4.75 6.07 16.14
C LYS A 36 5.68 5.22 17.03
N THR A 37 6.04 4.01 16.59
CA THR A 37 6.97 3.12 17.33
C THR A 37 8.45 3.39 16.98
N MET A 38 8.73 4.18 15.95
CA MET A 38 10.09 4.46 15.51
C MET A 38 10.77 5.51 16.41
N PRO A 39 12.06 5.32 16.77
CA PRO A 39 12.81 6.29 17.59
C PRO A 39 12.80 7.71 17.00
N TYR A 40 12.84 7.82 15.68
CA TYR A 40 12.76 9.09 14.97
C TYR A 40 11.44 9.83 15.25
N TYR A 41 10.31 9.13 15.28
CA TYR A 41 9.00 9.74 15.50
C TYR A 41 8.90 10.40 16.88
N LYS A 42 9.51 9.80 17.91
CA LYS A 42 9.54 10.38 19.26
C LYS A 42 10.20 11.75 19.31
N LYS A 43 11.11 12.05 18.37
CA LYS A 43 11.75 13.35 18.25
C LYS A 43 10.89 14.39 17.52
N VAL A 44 10.08 13.96 16.57
CA VAL A 44 9.29 14.87 15.71
C VAL A 44 7.79 14.86 16.01
N SER A 45 7.32 14.03 16.95
CA SER A 45 5.88 13.89 17.25
C SER A 45 5.23 15.16 17.79
N ASN A 46 6.02 16.09 18.31
CA ASN A 46 5.57 17.41 18.79
C ASN A 46 5.89 18.54 17.81
N GLU A 47 6.47 18.23 16.65
CA GLU A 47 6.79 19.22 15.64
C GLU A 47 5.65 19.30 14.62
N GLU A 48 5.47 20.49 14.07
CA GLU A 48 4.61 20.73 12.92
C GLU A 48 5.09 19.89 11.72
N ILE A 49 4.14 19.30 10.99
CA ILE A 49 4.47 18.53 9.80
C ILE A 49 4.98 19.48 8.71
N LYS A 50 6.20 19.24 8.28
CA LYS A 50 6.91 20.10 7.32
C LYS A 50 7.55 19.30 6.21
N PRO A 51 7.74 19.92 5.03
CA PRO A 51 8.57 19.36 3.99
C PRO A 51 9.99 19.05 4.47
N LYS A 52 10.55 17.97 3.95
CA LYS A 52 11.98 17.72 4.14
C LYS A 52 12.81 18.82 3.47
N LYS A 53 13.78 19.35 4.19
CA LYS A 53 14.62 20.48 3.75
C LYS A 53 15.28 20.21 2.40
N ASN A 54 15.05 21.11 1.44
CA ASN A 54 15.64 21.14 0.09
C ASN A 54 15.37 19.82 -0.69
N ILE A 55 14.17 19.23 -0.51
CA ILE A 55 13.88 17.90 -1.07
C ILE A 55 13.93 17.87 -2.60
N LEU A 56 13.40 18.88 -3.28
CA LEU A 56 13.38 18.96 -4.75
C LEU A 56 14.79 19.03 -5.32
N GLU A 57 15.62 19.92 -4.79
CA GLU A 57 17.03 20.07 -5.21
C GLU A 57 17.83 18.78 -4.99
N LYS A 58 17.65 18.15 -3.83
CA LYS A 58 18.31 16.88 -3.50
C LYS A 58 17.86 15.75 -4.41
N LEU A 59 16.57 15.67 -4.70
CA LEU A 59 16.01 14.66 -5.60
C LEU A 59 16.59 14.81 -7.01
N GLU A 60 16.59 16.01 -7.57
CA GLU A 60 17.19 16.25 -8.88
C GLU A 60 18.70 15.95 -8.91
N LYS A 61 19.43 16.34 -7.86
CA LYS A 61 20.87 16.04 -7.75
C LYS A 61 21.14 14.54 -7.70
N GLN A 62 20.31 13.77 -7.02
CA GLN A 62 20.42 12.30 -6.97
C GLN A 62 20.15 11.70 -8.34
N LEU A 63 19.03 12.06 -8.99
CA LEU A 63 18.63 11.50 -10.29
C LEU A 63 19.58 11.87 -11.44
N LYS A 64 20.31 12.98 -11.34
CA LYS A 64 21.41 13.30 -12.28
C LYS A 64 22.63 12.37 -12.15
N LYS A 65 22.77 11.68 -11.02
CA LYS A 65 23.94 10.84 -10.72
C LYS A 65 23.64 9.35 -10.68
N GLN A 66 22.39 9.00 -10.45
CA GLN A 66 21.96 7.63 -10.23
C GLN A 66 20.74 7.33 -11.11
N GLU A 67 20.85 6.32 -11.93
CA GLU A 67 19.73 5.77 -12.68
C GLU A 67 18.86 4.90 -11.76
N ILE A 68 17.54 5.09 -11.82
CA ILE A 68 16.56 4.32 -11.05
C ILE A 68 15.52 3.78 -12.01
N ASN A 69 15.59 2.48 -12.27
CA ASN A 69 14.77 1.78 -13.26
C ASN A 69 13.62 0.99 -12.64
N GLU A 70 13.57 0.94 -11.31
CA GLU A 70 12.55 0.21 -10.56
C GLU A 70 11.61 1.16 -9.83
N GLN A 71 10.47 0.62 -9.40
CA GLN A 71 9.42 1.39 -8.74
C GLN A 71 9.90 2.15 -7.51
N VAL A 72 9.53 3.43 -7.45
CA VAL A 72 9.64 4.28 -6.26
C VAL A 72 8.26 4.47 -5.64
N LEU A 73 8.08 4.12 -4.37
CA LEU A 73 6.84 4.34 -3.62
C LEU A 73 6.87 5.69 -2.87
N LEU A 74 5.82 6.47 -3.02
CA LEU A 74 5.50 7.64 -2.19
C LEU A 74 4.38 7.26 -1.20
N CYS A 75 4.50 7.28 0.10
CA CYS A 75 5.60 7.43 1.05
C CYS A 75 5.47 6.30 2.09
N PHE A 76 6.51 6.05 2.91
CA PHE A 76 6.37 5.12 4.05
C PHE A 76 6.16 5.84 5.39
N VAL A 77 6.85 6.94 5.62
CA VAL A 77 6.83 7.70 6.89
C VAL A 77 5.82 8.84 6.84
N GLY A 78 4.85 8.77 5.96
CA GLY A 78 3.82 9.79 5.80
C GLY A 78 2.86 9.42 4.70
N ASP A 79 2.02 10.36 4.34
CA ASP A 79 1.10 10.23 3.22
C ASP A 79 1.38 11.37 2.23
N PRO A 80 1.57 11.07 0.93
CA PRO A 80 1.87 12.11 -0.07
C PRO A 80 0.71 13.08 -0.29
N TYR A 81 -0.51 12.69 0.05
CA TYR A 81 -1.71 13.53 -0.04
C TYR A 81 -2.35 13.78 1.34
N CYS A 82 -1.52 13.92 2.37
CA CYS A 82 -1.97 14.38 3.68
C CYS A 82 -2.52 15.82 3.57
N LYS A 83 -3.22 16.29 4.63
CA LYS A 83 -3.80 17.65 4.62
C LYS A 83 -2.72 18.71 4.43
N THR A 84 -1.56 18.55 5.05
CA THR A 84 -0.41 19.44 4.88
C THR A 84 0.00 19.62 3.41
N ASP A 85 -0.13 18.59 2.55
CA ASP A 85 0.21 18.69 1.12
C ASP A 85 -0.77 19.59 0.33
N THR A 86 -1.94 19.91 0.87
CA THR A 86 -2.85 20.87 0.21
C THR A 86 -2.28 22.29 0.17
N GLU A 87 -1.48 22.63 1.17
CA GLU A 87 -0.80 23.92 1.29
C GLU A 87 0.50 23.93 0.46
N TYR A 88 1.40 22.98 0.72
CA TYR A 88 2.71 22.95 0.08
C TYR A 88 2.69 22.45 -1.37
N LYS A 89 1.75 21.61 -1.75
CA LYS A 89 1.61 20.96 -3.08
C LYS A 89 2.90 20.27 -3.55
N LEU A 90 3.73 19.87 -2.63
CA LEU A 90 5.07 19.36 -2.88
C LEU A 90 5.07 18.00 -3.57
N THR A 91 4.04 17.19 -3.32
CA THR A 91 3.81 15.93 -4.04
C THR A 91 3.74 16.16 -5.54
N ARG A 92 3.02 17.21 -5.99
CA ARG A 92 2.94 17.57 -7.41
C ARG A 92 4.29 17.91 -8.01
N ASP A 93 5.12 18.66 -7.30
CA ASP A 93 6.45 19.05 -7.80
C ASP A 93 7.42 17.87 -7.86
N ILE A 94 7.34 16.96 -6.90
CA ILE A 94 8.08 15.69 -6.92
C ILE A 94 7.62 14.83 -8.11
N LEU A 95 6.32 14.72 -8.36
CA LEU A 95 5.80 13.98 -9.51
C LEU A 95 6.29 14.55 -10.84
N LYS A 96 6.38 15.88 -11.00
CA LYS A 96 6.98 16.49 -12.19
C LYS A 96 8.44 16.10 -12.41
N ILE A 97 9.21 15.98 -11.31
CA ILE A 97 10.61 15.53 -11.38
C ILE A 97 10.66 14.05 -11.76
N LEU A 98 9.89 13.18 -11.08
CA LEU A 98 9.87 11.74 -11.36
C LEU A 98 9.43 11.47 -12.81
N LEU A 99 8.44 12.20 -13.31
CA LEU A 99 7.98 12.12 -14.70
C LEU A 99 9.09 12.49 -15.68
N ARG A 100 9.83 13.57 -15.44
CA ARG A 100 10.94 14.04 -16.31
C ARG A 100 12.04 12.99 -16.44
N TYR A 101 12.29 12.21 -15.40
CA TYR A 101 13.29 11.15 -15.38
C TYR A 101 12.71 9.75 -15.68
N ASP A 102 11.44 9.67 -16.12
CA ASP A 102 10.70 8.42 -16.42
C ASP A 102 10.77 7.38 -15.30
N ILE A 103 10.71 7.83 -14.03
CA ILE A 103 10.81 6.95 -12.86
C ILE A 103 9.50 6.18 -12.66
N PRO A 104 9.51 4.83 -12.67
CA PRO A 104 8.32 4.04 -12.33
C PRO A 104 7.83 4.38 -10.92
N THR A 105 6.59 4.87 -10.81
CA THR A 105 6.08 5.47 -9.58
C THR A 105 4.87 4.74 -9.04
N ALA A 106 4.86 4.44 -7.75
CA ALA A 106 3.69 3.96 -7.03
C ALA A 106 3.29 4.94 -5.93
N ILE A 107 1.99 5.16 -5.78
CA ILE A 107 1.42 6.00 -4.74
C ILE A 107 0.49 5.15 -3.87
N LEU A 108 0.61 5.29 -2.55
CA LEU A 108 -0.32 4.73 -1.58
C LEU A 108 -0.78 5.84 -0.65
N SER A 109 -2.07 6.13 -0.62
CA SER A 109 -2.59 7.26 0.12
C SER A 109 -3.95 6.99 0.77
N LYS A 110 -4.23 7.72 1.85
CA LYS A 110 -5.54 7.88 2.47
C LYS A 110 -6.13 9.27 2.20
N GLY A 111 -5.58 9.96 1.20
CA GLY A 111 -5.90 11.35 0.87
C GLY A 111 -7.21 11.57 0.12
N GLY A 112 -7.88 10.50 -0.37
CA GLY A 112 -9.16 10.62 -1.08
C GLY A 112 -9.07 11.57 -2.29
N GLU A 113 -10.04 12.44 -2.49
CA GLU A 113 -10.14 13.36 -3.64
C GLU A 113 -8.92 14.28 -3.83
N ARG A 114 -8.10 14.49 -2.79
CA ARG A 114 -6.85 15.26 -2.93
C ARG A 114 -5.90 14.68 -3.98
N ILE A 115 -5.99 13.37 -4.24
CA ILE A 115 -5.20 12.65 -5.24
C ILE A 115 -5.54 13.13 -6.66
N LEU A 116 -6.81 13.44 -6.92
CA LEU A 116 -7.29 13.84 -8.25
C LEU A 116 -6.70 15.15 -8.75
N ARG A 117 -6.16 15.98 -7.85
CA ARG A 117 -5.41 17.20 -8.20
C ARG A 117 -4.31 16.95 -9.24
N ASP A 118 -3.70 15.77 -9.20
CA ASP A 118 -2.53 15.44 -10.02
C ASP A 118 -2.84 14.44 -11.15
N LEU A 119 -4.12 14.21 -11.45
CA LEU A 119 -4.58 13.30 -12.52
C LEU A 119 -3.95 13.65 -13.88
N ASP A 120 -3.79 14.93 -14.19
CA ASP A 120 -3.16 15.40 -15.42
C ASP A 120 -1.68 14.96 -15.54
N LEU A 121 -0.99 14.79 -14.42
CA LEU A 121 0.37 14.25 -14.39
C LEU A 121 0.35 12.73 -14.50
N PHE A 122 -0.54 12.05 -13.77
CA PHE A 122 -0.62 10.57 -13.80
C PHE A 122 -0.78 10.04 -15.23
N LYS A 123 -1.61 10.68 -16.04
CA LYS A 123 -1.83 10.33 -17.46
C LYS A 123 -0.58 10.43 -18.34
N LYS A 124 0.45 11.13 -17.89
CA LYS A 124 1.70 11.33 -18.65
C LYS A 124 2.78 10.31 -18.29
N PHE A 125 2.63 9.58 -17.18
CA PHE A 125 3.60 8.57 -16.78
C PHE A 125 3.50 7.32 -17.66
N ASN A 126 4.63 6.80 -18.08
CA ASN A 126 4.70 5.50 -18.76
C ASN A 126 4.37 4.36 -17.77
N LYS A 127 4.81 4.49 -16.51
CA LYS A 127 4.66 3.46 -15.47
C LYS A 127 4.25 4.10 -14.15
N ILE A 128 2.96 4.13 -13.87
CA ILE A 128 2.41 4.61 -12.59
C ILE A 128 1.31 3.68 -12.10
N LYS A 129 1.16 3.55 -10.79
CA LYS A 129 -0.03 2.99 -10.14
C LYS A 129 -0.40 3.78 -8.89
N ILE A 130 -1.69 4.01 -8.73
CA ILE A 130 -2.24 4.78 -7.61
C ILE A 130 -3.08 3.86 -6.74
N GLY A 131 -2.86 3.89 -5.45
CA GLY A 131 -3.56 3.04 -4.52
C GLY A 131 -4.02 3.74 -3.26
N ALA A 132 -4.94 3.06 -2.57
CA ALA A 132 -5.38 3.46 -1.25
C ALA A 132 -5.21 2.33 -0.24
N THR A 133 -4.94 2.70 1.01
CA THR A 133 -5.10 1.77 2.13
C THR A 133 -6.58 1.75 2.50
N LEU A 134 -7.17 0.57 2.51
CA LEU A 134 -8.54 0.33 2.93
C LEU A 134 -8.54 -0.66 4.11
N THR A 135 -8.94 -0.21 5.29
CA THR A 135 -8.89 -0.97 6.55
C THR A 135 -10.24 -1.12 7.20
N LEU A 136 -11.12 -0.17 6.92
CA LEU A 136 -12.43 0.00 7.55
C LEU A 136 -13.45 0.42 6.49
N LEU A 137 -14.74 0.22 6.77
CA LEU A 137 -15.84 0.65 5.92
C LEU A 137 -16.82 1.55 6.68
N ASP A 138 -16.99 1.29 7.99
CA ASP A 138 -17.79 2.09 8.89
C ASP A 138 -17.11 3.44 9.17
N GLU A 139 -17.89 4.52 9.14
CA GLU A 139 -17.37 5.88 9.26
C GLU A 139 -16.93 6.20 10.69
N GLU A 140 -17.67 5.77 11.71
CA GLU A 140 -17.32 6.02 13.12
C GLU A 140 -16.05 5.28 13.49
N GLU A 141 -15.91 4.02 13.06
CA GLU A 141 -14.68 3.26 13.24
C GLU A 141 -13.52 3.88 12.46
N SER A 142 -13.76 4.38 11.26
CA SER A 142 -12.74 5.05 10.46
C SER A 142 -12.24 6.31 11.16
N LEU A 143 -13.13 7.15 11.67
CA LEU A 143 -12.78 8.33 12.45
C LEU A 143 -12.04 7.99 13.75
N TYR A 144 -12.41 6.86 14.37
CA TYR A 144 -11.71 6.39 15.57
C TYR A 144 -10.28 5.94 15.29
N TYR A 145 -10.07 5.12 14.25
CA TYR A 145 -8.75 4.55 13.95
C TYR A 145 -7.88 5.45 13.07
N GLU A 146 -8.47 6.26 12.20
CA GLU A 146 -7.81 7.08 11.18
C GLU A 146 -8.33 8.54 11.18
N PRO A 147 -8.26 9.27 12.31
CA PRO A 147 -9.03 10.52 12.53
C PRO A 147 -8.71 11.65 11.53
N GLY A 148 -7.54 11.68 10.93
CA GLY A 148 -7.13 12.70 9.94
C GLY A 148 -7.17 12.21 8.49
N ALA A 149 -7.55 10.96 8.25
CA ALA A 149 -7.65 10.40 6.91
C ALA A 149 -9.02 10.68 6.29
N VAL A 150 -9.09 10.65 4.97
CA VAL A 150 -10.36 10.74 4.25
C VAL A 150 -11.15 9.44 4.43
N LEU A 151 -12.47 9.51 4.48
CA LEU A 151 -13.34 8.37 4.71
C LEU A 151 -13.14 7.25 3.66
N PRO A 152 -13.30 5.97 4.04
CA PRO A 152 -13.03 4.85 3.13
C PRO A 152 -13.85 4.86 1.85
N ARG A 153 -15.15 5.21 1.93
CA ARG A 153 -16.04 5.27 0.74
C ARG A 153 -15.55 6.28 -0.28
N GLU A 154 -15.02 7.41 0.16
CA GLU A 154 -14.45 8.42 -0.73
C GLU A 154 -13.15 7.90 -1.38
N ARG A 155 -12.29 7.20 -0.63
CA ARG A 155 -11.09 6.56 -1.19
C ARG A 155 -11.46 5.55 -2.27
N ILE A 156 -12.50 4.74 -2.05
CA ILE A 156 -13.03 3.77 -3.02
C ILE A 156 -13.53 4.49 -4.27
N LYS A 157 -14.35 5.55 -4.12
CA LYS A 157 -14.84 6.38 -5.23
C LYS A 157 -13.68 6.92 -6.08
N VAL A 158 -12.64 7.45 -5.44
CA VAL A 158 -11.46 7.99 -6.14
C VAL A 158 -10.73 6.92 -6.93
N LEU A 159 -10.58 5.71 -6.39
CA LEU A 159 -9.98 4.59 -7.13
C LEU A 159 -10.80 4.21 -8.37
N GLY A 160 -12.14 4.23 -8.28
CA GLY A 160 -13.01 4.04 -9.45
C GLY A 160 -12.78 5.11 -10.52
N ILE A 161 -12.75 6.39 -10.15
CA ILE A 161 -12.45 7.50 -11.06
C ILE A 161 -11.07 7.31 -11.73
N LEU A 162 -10.05 6.95 -10.97
CA LEU A 162 -8.71 6.71 -11.52
C LEU A 162 -8.68 5.56 -12.51
N HIS A 163 -9.40 4.48 -12.22
CA HIS A 163 -9.54 3.33 -13.12
C HIS A 163 -10.21 3.73 -14.44
N ASP A 164 -11.33 4.47 -14.37
CA ASP A 164 -12.05 4.97 -15.53
C ASP A 164 -11.21 5.90 -16.42
N GLU A 165 -10.25 6.59 -15.81
CA GLU A 165 -9.25 7.43 -16.46
C GLU A 165 -8.03 6.63 -17.00
N GLY A 166 -8.07 5.31 -16.92
CA GLY A 166 -7.03 4.41 -17.42
C GLY A 166 -5.78 4.31 -16.54
N ILE A 167 -5.83 4.79 -15.31
CA ILE A 167 -4.72 4.70 -14.36
C ILE A 167 -4.78 3.35 -13.64
N LYS A 168 -3.65 2.64 -13.57
CA LYS A 168 -3.55 1.40 -12.77
C LYS A 168 -3.83 1.68 -11.31
N THR A 169 -4.75 0.91 -10.74
CA THR A 169 -5.20 1.06 -9.37
C THR A 169 -4.76 -0.12 -8.48
N TRP A 170 -4.54 0.15 -7.22
CA TRP A 170 -4.24 -0.90 -6.27
C TRP A 170 -4.72 -0.58 -4.85
N VAL A 171 -4.92 -1.63 -4.06
CA VAL A 171 -5.38 -1.51 -2.67
C VAL A 171 -4.41 -2.22 -1.73
N SER A 172 -4.13 -1.58 -0.60
CA SER A 172 -3.47 -2.20 0.54
C SER A 172 -4.50 -2.50 1.63
N PHE A 173 -4.76 -3.78 1.87
CA PHE A 173 -5.45 -4.28 3.05
C PHE A 173 -4.42 -4.53 4.17
N GLU A 174 -3.77 -3.46 4.62
CA GLU A 174 -2.85 -3.49 5.76
C GLU A 174 -2.88 -2.17 6.52
N PRO A 175 -3.23 -2.25 7.82
CA PRO A 175 -3.53 -3.46 8.57
C PRO A 175 -4.96 -3.97 8.34
N VAL A 176 -5.14 -5.27 8.44
CA VAL A 176 -6.47 -5.85 8.59
C VAL A 176 -6.89 -5.66 10.05
N ILE A 177 -7.99 -4.96 10.24
CA ILE A 177 -8.61 -4.73 11.55
C ILE A 177 -9.73 -5.77 11.75
N LYS A 178 -10.69 -5.84 10.85
CA LYS A 178 -11.80 -6.78 10.85
C LYS A 178 -11.80 -7.61 9.56
N PRO A 179 -11.62 -8.95 9.61
CA PRO A 179 -11.67 -9.81 8.42
C PRO A 179 -12.93 -9.61 7.57
N LEU A 180 -14.11 -9.59 8.19
CA LEU A 180 -15.37 -9.41 7.47
C LEU A 180 -15.41 -8.09 6.70
N THR A 181 -14.96 -7.00 7.31
CA THR A 181 -14.89 -5.69 6.64
C THR A 181 -13.90 -5.74 5.46
N THR A 182 -12.80 -6.47 5.58
CA THR A 182 -11.86 -6.63 4.46
C THR A 182 -12.49 -7.36 3.28
N TYR A 183 -13.30 -8.39 3.53
CA TYR A 183 -14.06 -9.06 2.46
C TYR A 183 -15.08 -8.12 1.81
N GLN A 184 -15.81 -7.34 2.59
CA GLN A 184 -16.73 -6.33 2.07
C GLN A 184 -16.03 -5.29 1.20
N LEU A 185 -14.87 -4.81 1.65
CA LEU A 185 -14.05 -3.87 0.88
C LEU A 185 -13.53 -4.48 -0.43
N LEU A 186 -13.16 -5.76 -0.43
CA LEU A 186 -12.80 -6.48 -1.65
C LEU A 186 -13.97 -6.52 -2.62
N GLU A 187 -15.17 -6.96 -2.17
CA GLU A 187 -16.35 -7.05 -3.02
C GLU A 187 -16.80 -5.68 -3.57
N LEU A 188 -16.62 -4.61 -2.82
CA LEU A 188 -16.95 -3.25 -3.28
C LEU A 188 -15.95 -2.70 -4.30
N SER A 189 -14.71 -3.17 -4.28
CA SER A 189 -13.63 -2.55 -5.04
C SER A 189 -13.12 -3.41 -6.21
N TYR A 190 -13.33 -4.72 -6.22
CA TYR A 190 -12.72 -5.61 -7.21
C TYR A 190 -13.01 -5.22 -8.68
N PRO A 191 -14.15 -4.62 -9.07
CA PRO A 191 -14.36 -4.30 -10.48
C PRO A 191 -13.34 -3.34 -11.08
N PHE A 192 -12.81 -2.42 -10.26
CA PHE A 192 -11.93 -1.34 -10.71
C PHE A 192 -10.54 -1.33 -10.03
N ILE A 193 -10.16 -2.42 -9.35
CA ILE A 193 -8.81 -2.57 -8.76
C ILE A 193 -8.02 -3.64 -9.51
N ASP A 194 -6.82 -3.28 -9.94
CA ASP A 194 -5.90 -4.18 -10.67
C ASP A 194 -5.11 -5.06 -9.72
N GLN A 195 -4.67 -4.54 -8.56
CA GLN A 195 -3.79 -5.28 -7.66
C GLN A 195 -4.17 -5.08 -6.19
N TYR A 196 -4.02 -6.14 -5.39
CA TYR A 196 -4.21 -6.11 -3.95
C TYR A 196 -2.92 -6.50 -3.20
N LYS A 197 -2.63 -5.81 -2.09
CA LYS A 197 -1.66 -6.24 -1.08
C LYS A 197 -2.38 -6.50 0.22
N VAL A 198 -2.17 -7.69 0.78
CA VAL A 198 -2.86 -8.10 2.00
C VAL A 198 -1.84 -8.40 3.10
N GLY A 199 -2.00 -7.75 4.25
CA GLY A 199 -1.12 -7.94 5.41
C GLY A 199 -1.90 -7.90 6.72
N LYS A 200 -1.29 -8.48 7.76
CA LYS A 200 -1.93 -8.53 9.09
C LYS A 200 -1.72 -7.24 9.88
N MET A 201 -2.48 -7.07 10.97
CA MET A 201 -2.22 -6.06 11.97
C MET A 201 -0.84 -6.27 12.61
N ASN A 202 -0.07 -5.18 12.68
CA ASN A 202 1.23 -5.12 13.33
C ASN A 202 1.30 -3.88 14.22
N HIS A 203 2.09 -3.94 15.29
CA HIS A 203 2.38 -2.80 16.18
C HIS A 203 1.16 -2.15 16.86
N TYR A 204 0.00 -2.79 16.81
CA TYR A 204 -1.20 -2.36 17.51
C TYR A 204 -1.97 -3.58 18.03
N GLN A 205 -2.38 -3.53 19.31
CA GLN A 205 -3.14 -4.61 19.92
C GLN A 205 -4.63 -4.37 19.71
N LEU A 206 -5.28 -5.30 19.03
CA LEU A 206 -6.73 -5.31 18.89
C LEU A 206 -7.37 -5.90 20.16
N PRO A 207 -8.60 -5.48 20.51
CA PRO A 207 -9.32 -6.02 21.68
C PRO A 207 -9.84 -7.44 21.47
N TYR A 208 -9.60 -8.04 20.32
CA TYR A 208 -10.00 -9.40 19.93
C TYR A 208 -8.90 -10.09 19.12
N GLN A 209 -8.99 -11.41 19.03
CA GLN A 209 -8.07 -12.20 18.22
C GLN A 209 -8.65 -12.42 16.82
N ILE A 210 -7.75 -12.44 15.83
CA ILE A 210 -8.08 -12.79 14.45
C ILE A 210 -7.43 -14.14 14.14
N ASP A 211 -8.22 -15.07 13.59
CA ASP A 211 -7.67 -16.27 12.99
C ASP A 211 -7.01 -15.90 11.65
N TRP A 212 -5.71 -15.66 11.72
CA TRP A 212 -4.91 -15.29 10.55
C TRP A 212 -4.78 -16.40 9.51
N ARG A 213 -4.96 -17.67 9.91
CA ARG A 213 -4.95 -18.81 8.99
C ARG A 213 -6.21 -18.79 8.14
N ASP A 214 -7.37 -18.76 8.78
CA ASP A 214 -8.66 -18.71 8.10
C ASP A 214 -8.75 -17.48 7.23
N PHE A 215 -8.46 -16.29 7.77
CA PHE A 215 -8.46 -15.04 7.01
C PHE A 215 -7.55 -15.10 5.79
N GLY A 216 -6.28 -15.50 5.97
CA GLY A 216 -5.30 -15.54 4.89
C GLY A 216 -5.70 -16.52 3.77
N ASN A 217 -6.18 -17.71 4.12
CA ASN A 217 -6.64 -18.70 3.15
C ASN A 217 -7.89 -18.20 2.41
N THR A 218 -8.87 -17.67 3.11
CA THR A 218 -10.16 -17.24 2.55
C THR A 218 -9.99 -16.05 1.59
N ILE A 219 -9.29 -15.01 2.01
CA ILE A 219 -9.06 -13.83 1.15
C ILE A 219 -8.26 -14.19 -0.10
N THR A 220 -7.28 -15.09 0.03
CA THR A 220 -6.46 -15.54 -1.10
C THR A 220 -7.29 -16.33 -2.11
N LYS A 221 -8.11 -17.29 -1.65
CA LYS A 221 -9.03 -18.03 -2.54
C LYS A 221 -9.94 -17.07 -3.30
N ARG A 222 -10.49 -16.09 -2.61
CA ARG A 222 -11.39 -15.13 -3.23
C ARG A 222 -10.69 -14.26 -4.29
N LEU A 223 -9.47 -13.79 -4.02
CA LEU A 223 -8.66 -13.04 -5.00
C LEU A 223 -8.34 -13.87 -6.25
N ILE A 224 -8.08 -15.17 -6.09
CA ILE A 224 -7.87 -16.11 -7.19
C ILE A 224 -9.14 -16.26 -8.03
N GLU A 225 -10.31 -16.49 -7.40
CA GLU A 225 -11.60 -16.59 -8.07
C GLU A 225 -11.91 -15.34 -8.90
N LEU A 226 -11.61 -14.18 -8.34
CA LEU A 226 -11.79 -12.87 -9.00
C LEU A 226 -10.70 -12.58 -10.05
N LYS A 227 -9.72 -13.48 -10.23
CA LYS A 227 -8.59 -13.34 -11.17
C LYS A 227 -7.80 -12.03 -10.99
N LYS A 228 -7.64 -11.58 -9.73
CA LYS A 228 -6.91 -10.35 -9.41
C LYS A 228 -5.43 -10.63 -9.21
N ASP A 229 -4.60 -9.65 -9.57
CA ASP A 229 -3.22 -9.64 -9.13
C ASP A 229 -3.17 -9.33 -7.65
N PHE A 230 -2.40 -10.06 -6.87
CA PHE A 230 -2.31 -9.84 -5.45
C PHE A 230 -0.96 -10.26 -4.86
N TYR A 231 -0.65 -9.74 -3.69
CA TYR A 231 0.51 -10.12 -2.89
C TYR A 231 0.09 -10.30 -1.43
N ILE A 232 0.33 -11.49 -0.90
CA ILE A 232 0.14 -11.77 0.53
C ILE A 232 1.47 -11.53 1.25
N LYS A 233 1.48 -10.59 2.19
CA LYS A 233 2.71 -10.24 2.92
C LYS A 233 3.23 -11.40 3.74
N LYS A 234 4.54 -11.54 3.82
CA LYS A 234 5.25 -12.66 4.46
C LYS A 234 4.79 -12.91 5.90
N ASP A 235 4.44 -11.86 6.62
CA ASP A 235 3.98 -11.97 8.01
C ASP A 235 2.54 -12.50 8.15
N LEU A 236 1.70 -12.39 7.14
CA LEU A 236 0.41 -13.08 7.04
C LEU A 236 0.59 -14.49 6.47
N TYR A 237 1.36 -14.61 5.38
CA TYR A 237 1.57 -15.88 4.67
C TYR A 237 2.05 -17.03 5.59
N LYS A 238 2.89 -16.74 6.57
CA LYS A 238 3.38 -17.76 7.52
C LYS A 238 2.30 -18.45 8.35
N TYR A 239 1.10 -17.87 8.45
CA TYR A 239 -0.04 -18.48 9.16
C TYR A 239 -0.88 -19.36 8.23
N MET A 240 -0.79 -19.16 6.91
CA MET A 240 -1.63 -19.85 5.94
C MET A 240 -1.25 -21.31 5.78
N SER A 241 -2.24 -22.16 5.50
CA SER A 241 -2.05 -23.53 5.03
C SER A 241 -2.02 -23.60 3.51
N LEU A 242 -2.67 -22.65 2.82
CA LEU A 242 -2.60 -22.53 1.37
C LEU A 242 -1.16 -22.21 0.94
N LYS A 243 -0.62 -23.03 0.02
CA LYS A 243 0.71 -22.78 -0.56
C LYS A 243 0.57 -22.04 -1.87
N LEU A 244 1.34 -20.97 -2.02
CA LEU A 244 1.47 -20.19 -3.25
C LEU A 244 2.81 -20.54 -3.90
N ASP A 245 2.88 -20.42 -5.22
CA ASP A 245 4.13 -20.62 -5.96
C ASP A 245 5.19 -19.61 -5.49
N ASP A 246 6.47 -20.02 -5.44
CA ASP A 246 7.59 -19.18 -5.01
C ASP A 246 7.70 -17.89 -5.86
N ASN A 247 7.35 -17.94 -7.12
CA ASN A 247 7.27 -16.76 -8.00
C ASN A 247 6.22 -15.73 -7.56
N TYR A 248 5.31 -16.12 -6.69
CA TYR A 248 4.29 -15.26 -6.12
C TYR A 248 4.81 -14.44 -4.93
N ILE A 249 5.83 -14.93 -4.25
CA ILE A 249 6.44 -14.30 -3.09
C ILE A 249 7.44 -13.22 -3.52
N ASP A 250 8.01 -13.35 -4.70
CA ASP A 250 8.90 -12.37 -5.32
C ASP A 250 8.08 -11.32 -6.09
N GLN A 251 8.04 -10.19 -5.49
CA GLN A 251 7.27 -9.02 -5.82
C GLN A 251 7.46 -8.53 -7.23
N ASP A 252 6.41 -8.49 -7.97
CA ASP A 252 6.42 -7.68 -9.16
C ASP A 252 5.90 -6.27 -8.86
N TYR A 253 6.86 -5.37 -8.79
CA TYR A 253 6.62 -3.95 -8.68
C TYR A 253 6.31 -3.41 -10.03
N LEU A 254 5.47 -3.11 -10.73
CA LEU A 254 5.29 -2.46 -12.05
C LEU A 254 6.00 -3.14 -13.24
N THR A 255 6.86 -4.10 -13.04
CA THR A 255 7.46 -4.91 -14.12
C THR A 255 6.62 -6.14 -14.43
N LEU A 256 5.35 -5.98 -14.58
CA LEU A 256 4.35 -6.82 -15.27
C LEU A 256 4.72 -8.29 -15.56
N ARG A 257 5.17 -9.05 -14.58
CA ARG A 257 5.07 -10.50 -14.64
C ARG A 257 3.82 -10.90 -13.88
N LYS A 258 2.81 -11.36 -14.60
CA LYS A 258 1.63 -11.96 -13.96
C LYS A 258 2.10 -13.12 -13.11
N PRO A 259 1.84 -13.14 -11.81
CA PRO A 259 2.16 -14.28 -10.98
C PRO A 259 1.39 -15.49 -11.55
N ARG A 260 2.13 -16.55 -11.91
CA ARG A 260 1.51 -17.84 -12.22
C ARG A 260 1.24 -18.53 -10.88
N VAL A 261 0.03 -18.35 -10.37
CA VAL A 261 -0.39 -19.04 -9.15
C VAL A 261 -0.56 -20.51 -9.48
N LYS A 262 0.36 -21.37 -9.00
CA LYS A 262 0.12 -22.80 -8.87
C LYS A 262 -0.52 -23.04 -7.52
N ILE A 263 -1.81 -23.33 -7.51
CA ILE A 263 -2.48 -23.88 -6.33
C ILE A 263 -2.00 -25.33 -6.24
N ILE A 264 -1.21 -25.63 -5.23
CA ILE A 264 -0.93 -27.04 -4.87
C ILE A 264 -2.16 -27.48 -4.07
N PRO A 265 -2.96 -28.42 -4.58
CA PRO A 265 -4.07 -28.97 -3.80
C PRO A 265 -3.55 -29.49 -2.47
N GLU A 266 -4.25 -29.24 -1.38
CA GLU A 266 -3.98 -29.94 -0.13
C GLU A 266 -4.06 -31.45 -0.45
N GLU A 267 -3.01 -32.20 -0.14
CA GLU A 267 -3.08 -33.67 -0.15
C GLU A 267 -4.22 -34.05 0.78
N THR A 268 -5.31 -34.53 0.21
CA THR A 268 -6.37 -35.18 0.97
C THR A 268 -5.71 -36.33 1.67
N LYS A 269 -5.46 -36.26 2.97
CA LYS A 269 -5.12 -37.42 3.79
C LYS A 269 -6.29 -38.38 3.63
N VAL A 270 -6.13 -39.34 2.75
CA VAL A 270 -7.00 -40.48 2.67
C VAL A 270 -6.80 -41.19 4.03
N LEU A 271 -7.77 -41.03 4.92
CA LEU A 271 -7.89 -41.86 6.09
C LEU A 271 -8.04 -43.28 5.56
N GLN A 272 -6.98 -44.09 5.66
CA GLN A 272 -7.08 -45.52 5.43
C GLN A 272 -8.11 -46.05 6.45
N PRO A 273 -9.15 -46.76 6.01
CA PRO A 273 -10.04 -47.40 6.95
C PRO A 273 -9.24 -48.46 7.69
N THR A 274 -9.13 -48.32 9.02
CA THR A 274 -8.68 -49.38 9.90
C THR A 274 -9.68 -50.51 9.77
N LEU A 275 -9.27 -51.59 9.08
CA LEU A 275 -9.95 -52.87 9.13
C LEU A 275 -9.82 -53.42 10.55
N PHE A 276 -10.95 -53.52 11.24
CA PHE A 276 -11.17 -54.48 12.34
C PHE A 276 -12.05 -55.59 11.82
#